data_4dc623e7458e79fa317cf03ad6936a41
#
_entry.id   4dc623e7458e79fa317cf03ad6936a41
#
_cell.length_a   1.000
_cell.length_b   1.000
_cell.length_c   1.000
_cell.angle_alpha   90.00
_cell.angle_beta   90.00
_cell.angle_gamma   90.00
#
_symmetry.space_group_name_H-M   'P 1'
#
loop_
_entity.id
_entity.type
_entity.pdbx_description
1 polymer ?
#
loop_
_entity_poly.entity_id
_entity_poly.type
_entity_poly.pdbx_seq_one_letter_code
_entity_poly.pdbx_strand_id
1 'polypeptide(L)'
;MKEGIKMSNEYYETYETEPDDELMHYGVLGMKWGVRRGNRSGVINKAYGKLGELDSKAAGYANKSASYESVAQKNKSVHGRKYTKYTRKANKYQLKADRNKYGWFGSPEKGEKYQFKADRYKYKAENANRKYTKNHDKAMELQAKSDKVTLKAQKLAKKMVKGIENQKLTELNKEQRALAKKYLGM
;
A
#
# COMPACT_ATOMS: atom_id res chain seq x y z
N MET A 1 23.05 4.50 -57.59
CA MET A 1 22.51 3.69 -56.45
C MET A 1 21.85 4.66 -55.49
N LYS A 2 20.54 4.58 -55.38
CA LYS A 2 19.75 5.47 -54.50
C LYS A 2 19.38 4.66 -53.27
N GLU A 3 19.98 4.99 -52.13
CA GLU A 3 19.59 4.41 -50.84
C GLU A 3 18.37 5.15 -50.33
N GLY A 4 17.28 4.37 -50.18
CA GLY A 4 16.01 4.86 -49.66
C GLY A 4 16.07 4.90 -48.13
N ILE A 5 15.80 6.07 -47.61
CA ILE A 5 15.57 6.31 -46.18
C ILE A 5 14.27 5.67 -45.80
N LYS A 6 14.35 4.61 -44.97
CA LYS A 6 13.18 4.05 -44.28
C LYS A 6 12.76 5.00 -43.16
N MET A 7 11.65 5.68 -43.36
CA MET A 7 10.96 6.37 -42.27
C MET A 7 10.41 5.33 -41.28
N SER A 8 10.86 5.41 -40.05
CA SER A 8 10.30 4.67 -38.93
C SER A 8 8.90 5.17 -38.65
N ASN A 9 7.95 4.23 -38.67
CA ASN A 9 6.59 4.47 -38.16
C ASN A 9 6.71 4.85 -36.67
N GLU A 10 6.51 6.12 -36.39
CA GLU A 10 6.22 6.57 -35.03
C GLU A 10 4.90 5.96 -34.62
N TYR A 11 4.98 5.15 -33.58
CA TYR A 11 3.85 4.65 -32.82
C TYR A 11 3.01 5.84 -32.34
N TYR A 12 1.88 6.08 -32.98
CA TYR A 12 0.82 6.83 -32.33
C TYR A 12 0.31 5.96 -31.20
N GLU A 13 0.77 6.20 -29.98
CA GLU A 13 0.06 5.77 -28.78
C GLU A 13 -1.33 6.39 -28.86
N THR A 14 -2.28 5.56 -29.27
CA THR A 14 -3.69 5.88 -29.08
C THR A 14 -3.89 5.93 -27.57
N TYR A 15 -3.85 7.13 -27.02
CA TYR A 15 -4.37 7.37 -25.68
C TYR A 15 -5.81 6.89 -25.70
N GLU A 16 -6.06 5.74 -25.12
CA GLU A 16 -7.40 5.33 -24.75
C GLU A 16 -7.92 6.46 -23.85
N THR A 17 -8.69 7.36 -24.45
CA THR A 17 -9.36 8.42 -23.72
C THR A 17 -10.25 7.72 -22.72
N GLU A 18 -9.86 7.81 -21.45
CA GLU A 18 -10.67 7.28 -20.34
C GLU A 18 -12.09 7.83 -20.52
N PRO A 19 -13.14 7.04 -20.26
CA PRO A 19 -14.53 7.46 -20.44
C PRO A 19 -14.90 8.71 -19.64
N ASP A 20 -13.98 9.25 -18.85
CA ASP A 20 -14.13 10.52 -18.14
C ASP A 20 -14.00 11.74 -19.06
N ASP A 21 -13.35 11.62 -20.23
CA ASP A 21 -13.24 12.75 -21.19
C ASP A 21 -14.55 13.00 -21.94
N GLU A 22 -15.41 11.98 -22.10
CA GLU A 22 -16.76 12.18 -22.61
C GLU A 22 -17.62 13.09 -21.72
N LEU A 23 -17.28 13.23 -20.44
CA LEU A 23 -17.96 14.14 -19.50
C LEU A 23 -17.64 15.62 -19.73
N MET A 24 -16.55 15.94 -20.41
CA MET A 24 -16.08 17.31 -20.62
C MET A 24 -16.65 17.94 -21.92
N HIS A 25 -17.14 17.15 -22.85
CA HIS A 25 -17.61 17.63 -24.16
C HIS A 25 -19.12 17.94 -24.25
N TYR A 26 -19.80 18.13 -23.13
CA TYR A 26 -21.22 18.49 -23.16
C TYR A 26 -21.50 19.98 -23.39
N GLY A 27 -20.64 20.67 -24.13
CA GLY A 27 -20.82 22.03 -24.60
C GLY A 27 -21.32 22.16 -26.01
N VAL A 28 -21.79 21.07 -26.68
CA VAL A 28 -22.21 21.12 -28.07
C VAL A 28 -23.58 21.78 -28.19
N LEU A 29 -23.58 22.91 -28.88
CA LEU A 29 -24.78 23.63 -29.32
C LEU A 29 -25.74 22.67 -30.09
N GLY A 30 -26.95 22.46 -29.57
CA GLY A 30 -27.99 21.70 -30.25
C GLY A 30 -28.63 20.55 -29.49
N MET A 31 -28.10 20.14 -28.33
CA MET A 31 -28.77 19.11 -27.52
C MET A 31 -29.98 19.68 -26.76
N LYS A 32 -31.13 19.02 -26.91
CA LYS A 32 -32.35 19.33 -26.16
C LYS A 32 -32.09 19.27 -24.66
N TRP A 33 -32.29 20.38 -23.96
CA TRP A 33 -32.00 20.56 -22.52
C TRP A 33 -32.62 19.48 -21.60
N GLY A 34 -33.71 18.86 -22.01
CA GLY A 34 -34.38 17.79 -21.26
C GLY A 34 -33.58 16.47 -21.18
N VAL A 35 -32.80 16.15 -22.22
CA VAL A 35 -31.98 14.92 -22.26
C VAL A 35 -30.78 15.00 -21.31
N ARG A 36 -30.27 16.19 -21.12
CA ARG A 36 -29.09 16.42 -20.20
C ARG A 36 -29.40 16.17 -18.73
N ARG A 37 -30.63 16.44 -18.26
CA ARG A 37 -30.98 16.26 -16.82
C ARG A 37 -31.05 14.77 -16.43
N GLY A 38 -31.62 13.92 -17.29
CA GLY A 38 -31.72 12.48 -17.04
C GLY A 38 -30.34 11.80 -17.01
N ASN A 39 -29.43 12.15 -17.93
CA ASN A 39 -28.11 11.56 -18.03
C ASN A 39 -27.18 12.00 -16.87
N ARG A 40 -27.31 13.25 -16.38
CA ARG A 40 -26.50 13.76 -15.27
C ARG A 40 -26.74 13.00 -13.96
N SER A 41 -27.99 12.70 -13.64
CA SER A 41 -28.29 11.94 -12.41
C SER A 41 -27.74 10.52 -12.50
N GLY A 42 -27.78 9.88 -13.66
CA GLY A 42 -27.20 8.57 -13.90
C GLY A 42 -25.66 8.54 -13.73
N VAL A 43 -24.98 9.56 -14.25
CA VAL A 43 -23.52 9.71 -14.12
C VAL A 43 -23.11 9.96 -12.67
N ILE A 44 -23.81 10.86 -11.97
CA ILE A 44 -23.58 11.15 -10.56
C ILE A 44 -23.77 9.88 -9.72
N ASN A 45 -24.85 9.14 -9.93
CA ASN A 45 -25.12 7.89 -9.21
C ASN A 45 -24.06 6.83 -9.47
N LYS A 46 -23.58 6.70 -10.72
CA LYS A 46 -22.48 5.80 -11.07
C LYS A 46 -21.16 6.20 -10.40
N ALA A 47 -20.86 7.49 -10.34
CA ALA A 47 -19.66 7.98 -9.66
C ALA A 47 -19.71 7.75 -8.13
N TYR A 48 -20.89 7.93 -7.51
CA TYR A 48 -21.07 7.56 -6.09
C TYR A 48 -20.96 6.07 -5.85
N GLY A 49 -21.49 5.23 -6.75
CA GLY A 49 -21.28 3.78 -6.69
C GLY A 49 -19.79 3.42 -6.69
N LYS A 50 -19.03 3.98 -7.63
CA LYS A 50 -17.57 3.79 -7.69
C LYS A 50 -16.87 4.30 -6.42
N LEU A 51 -17.30 5.42 -5.85
CA LEU A 51 -16.72 5.95 -4.61
C LEU A 51 -16.96 5.00 -3.44
N GLY A 52 -18.17 4.43 -3.32
CA GLY A 52 -18.50 3.42 -2.32
C GLY A 52 -17.67 2.14 -2.47
N GLU A 53 -17.44 1.67 -3.70
CA GLU A 53 -16.56 0.53 -3.98
C GLU A 53 -15.10 0.79 -3.55
N LEU A 54 -14.59 1.98 -3.85
CA LEU A 54 -13.24 2.37 -3.44
C LEU A 54 -13.13 2.47 -1.92
N ASP A 55 -14.13 3.03 -1.24
CA ASP A 55 -14.16 3.10 0.22
C ASP A 55 -14.15 1.71 0.85
N SER A 56 -15.01 0.81 0.37
CA SER A 56 -15.05 -0.58 0.83
C SER A 56 -13.73 -1.31 0.61
N LYS A 57 -13.07 -1.10 -0.54
CA LYS A 57 -11.76 -1.68 -0.84
C LYS A 57 -10.67 -1.11 0.10
N ALA A 58 -10.67 0.19 0.34
CA ALA A 58 -9.72 0.82 1.26
C ALA A 58 -9.89 0.29 2.68
N ALA A 59 -11.13 0.22 3.18
CA ALA A 59 -11.45 -0.34 4.49
C ALA A 59 -11.04 -1.81 4.59
N GLY A 60 -11.27 -2.60 3.53
CA GLY A 60 -10.84 -4.00 3.48
C GLY A 60 -9.32 -4.18 3.59
N TYR A 61 -8.54 -3.34 2.93
CA TYR A 61 -7.07 -3.35 3.07
C TYR A 61 -6.62 -2.88 4.46
N ALA A 62 -7.23 -1.82 5.00
CA ALA A 62 -6.91 -1.30 6.33
C ALA A 62 -7.19 -2.35 7.41
N ASN A 63 -8.33 -3.02 7.37
CA ASN A 63 -8.69 -4.08 8.32
C ASN A 63 -7.71 -5.27 8.25
N LYS A 64 -7.33 -5.69 7.04
CA LYS A 64 -6.31 -6.73 6.87
C LYS A 64 -4.94 -6.28 7.37
N SER A 65 -4.54 -5.04 7.12
CA SER A 65 -3.30 -4.46 7.66
C SER A 65 -3.30 -4.50 9.18
N ALA A 66 -4.37 -4.02 9.82
CA ALA A 66 -4.52 -4.03 11.28
C ALA A 66 -4.44 -5.46 11.86
N SER A 67 -5.02 -6.45 11.19
CA SER A 67 -4.93 -7.84 11.62
C SER A 67 -3.50 -8.38 11.57
N TYR A 68 -2.76 -8.12 10.49
CA TYR A 68 -1.34 -8.51 10.38
C TYR A 68 -0.47 -7.77 11.39
N GLU A 69 -0.72 -6.48 11.62
CA GLU A 69 0.01 -5.71 12.63
C GLU A 69 -0.23 -6.25 14.05
N SER A 70 -1.47 -6.60 14.39
CA SER A 70 -1.78 -7.23 15.69
C SER A 70 -1.03 -8.53 15.90
N VAL A 71 -0.92 -9.37 14.85
CA VAL A 71 -0.12 -10.60 14.88
C VAL A 71 1.37 -10.28 14.96
N ALA A 72 1.86 -9.27 14.25
CA ALA A 72 3.25 -8.83 14.34
C ALA A 72 3.60 -8.37 15.75
N GLN A 73 2.75 -7.59 16.40
CA GLN A 73 2.96 -7.13 17.78
C GLN A 73 2.95 -8.28 18.80
N LYS A 74 2.04 -9.25 18.66
CA LYS A 74 2.07 -10.49 19.46
C LYS A 74 3.39 -11.24 19.24
N ASN A 75 3.80 -11.38 17.99
CA ASN A 75 5.09 -12.00 17.64
C ASN A 75 6.28 -11.23 18.20
N LYS A 76 6.24 -9.89 18.21
CA LYS A 76 7.27 -9.05 18.80
C LYS A 76 7.43 -9.32 20.29
N SER A 77 6.35 -9.45 21.04
CA SER A 77 6.41 -9.74 22.49
C SER A 77 7.01 -11.12 22.78
N VAL A 78 6.65 -12.14 21.99
CA VAL A 78 7.14 -13.52 22.17
C VAL A 78 8.51 -13.72 21.55
N HIS A 79 8.70 -13.32 20.31
CA HIS A 79 9.93 -13.54 19.55
C HIS A 79 10.99 -12.49 19.86
N GLY A 80 10.63 -11.28 20.29
CA GLY A 80 11.55 -10.27 20.73
C GLY A 80 12.34 -10.70 21.96
N ARG A 81 11.69 -11.32 22.95
CA ARG A 81 12.37 -11.91 24.11
C ARG A 81 13.32 -13.03 23.70
N LYS A 82 12.90 -13.88 22.74
CA LYS A 82 13.74 -14.96 22.19
C LYS A 82 14.93 -14.36 21.42
N TYR A 83 14.71 -13.37 20.59
CA TYR A 83 15.76 -12.65 19.86
C TYR A 83 16.81 -12.09 20.81
N THR A 84 16.39 -11.31 21.78
CA THR A 84 17.32 -10.73 22.80
C THR A 84 18.09 -11.82 23.56
N LYS A 85 17.40 -12.89 23.98
CA LYS A 85 18.03 -14.02 24.65
C LYS A 85 19.09 -14.71 23.78
N TYR A 86 18.79 -14.93 22.50
CA TYR A 86 19.70 -15.59 21.58
C TYR A 86 20.88 -14.68 21.20
N THR A 87 20.64 -13.39 21.00
CA THR A 87 21.68 -12.40 20.75
C THR A 87 22.67 -12.32 21.92
N ARG A 88 22.16 -12.25 23.16
CA ARG A 88 23.02 -12.27 24.35
C ARG A 88 23.85 -13.54 24.43
N LYS A 89 23.29 -14.71 24.11
CA LYS A 89 24.05 -15.97 24.09
C LYS A 89 25.07 -15.98 22.94
N ALA A 90 24.71 -15.51 21.75
CA ALA A 90 25.65 -15.40 20.66
C ALA A 90 26.86 -14.55 21.02
N ASN A 91 26.64 -13.36 21.56
CA ASN A 91 27.72 -12.45 22.00
C ASN A 91 28.58 -13.09 23.10
N LYS A 92 27.95 -13.77 24.08
CA LYS A 92 28.72 -14.48 25.14
C LYS A 92 29.63 -15.57 24.56
N TYR A 93 29.14 -16.33 23.58
CA TYR A 93 29.96 -17.37 22.96
C TYR A 93 30.99 -16.77 21.99
N GLN A 94 30.68 -15.68 21.32
CA GLN A 94 31.67 -14.95 20.51
C GLN A 94 32.83 -14.47 21.33
N LEU A 95 32.58 -13.81 22.47
CA LEU A 95 33.63 -13.39 23.39
C LEU A 95 34.49 -14.56 23.88
N LYS A 96 33.89 -15.74 24.14
CA LYS A 96 34.63 -16.93 24.52
C LYS A 96 35.46 -17.48 23.35
N ALA A 97 34.94 -17.45 22.13
CA ALA A 97 35.68 -17.85 20.93
C ALA A 97 36.89 -16.94 20.73
N ASP A 98 36.71 -15.62 20.82
CA ASP A 98 37.77 -14.65 20.63
C ASP A 98 38.87 -14.80 21.69
N ARG A 99 38.49 -14.99 22.98
CA ARG A 99 39.47 -15.25 24.07
C ARG A 99 40.28 -16.52 23.83
N ASN A 100 39.66 -17.59 23.34
CA ASN A 100 40.36 -18.85 23.08
C ASN A 100 41.18 -18.82 21.81
N LYS A 101 40.78 -18.01 20.80
CA LYS A 101 41.50 -17.87 19.54
C LYS A 101 42.69 -16.92 19.62
N TYR A 102 42.56 -15.83 20.38
CA TYR A 102 43.52 -14.75 20.41
C TYR A 102 44.13 -14.53 21.82
N GLY A 103 43.63 -15.21 22.86
CA GLY A 103 44.14 -15.10 24.21
C GLY A 103 45.43 -15.87 24.40
N TRP A 104 46.34 -15.33 25.23
CA TRP A 104 47.67 -15.89 25.51
C TRP A 104 47.67 -17.36 25.98
N PHE A 105 46.62 -17.78 26.69
CA PHE A 105 46.38 -19.17 27.12
C PHE A 105 45.20 -19.85 26.40
N GLY A 106 44.84 -19.38 25.21
CA GLY A 106 43.71 -19.88 24.50
C GLY A 106 44.00 -21.21 23.80
N SER A 107 42.94 -22.02 23.62
CA SER A 107 42.97 -23.21 22.77
C SER A 107 42.20 -22.94 21.49
N PRO A 108 42.84 -22.98 20.31
CA PRO A 108 42.17 -22.77 19.02
C PRO A 108 40.98 -23.68 18.81
N GLU A 109 41.07 -24.95 19.16
CA GLU A 109 39.97 -25.92 19.04
C GLU A 109 38.76 -25.54 19.92
N LYS A 110 38.99 -25.03 21.13
CA LYS A 110 37.91 -24.51 21.97
C LYS A 110 37.34 -23.23 21.39
N GLY A 111 38.15 -22.41 20.75
CA GLY A 111 37.74 -21.21 20.02
C GLY A 111 36.76 -21.55 18.92
N GLU A 112 37.04 -22.52 18.06
CA GLU A 112 36.18 -22.98 17.02
C GLU A 112 34.84 -23.56 17.52
N LYS A 113 34.88 -24.36 18.56
CA LYS A 113 33.68 -24.90 19.23
C LYS A 113 32.75 -23.77 19.74
N TYR A 114 33.35 -22.70 20.33
CA TYR A 114 32.56 -21.55 20.76
C TYR A 114 32.07 -20.70 19.61
N GLN A 115 32.84 -20.56 18.53
CA GLN A 115 32.42 -19.89 17.32
C GLN A 115 31.17 -20.58 16.70
N PHE A 116 31.23 -21.90 16.56
CA PHE A 116 30.08 -22.66 16.08
C PHE A 116 28.82 -22.45 16.95
N LYS A 117 28.96 -22.40 18.26
CA LYS A 117 27.86 -22.10 19.17
C LYS A 117 27.35 -20.66 19.01
N ALA A 118 28.21 -19.69 18.79
CA ALA A 118 27.85 -18.31 18.53
C ALA A 118 27.01 -18.21 17.25
N ASP A 119 27.47 -18.82 16.17
CA ASP A 119 26.79 -18.79 14.87
C ASP A 119 25.43 -19.50 14.92
N ARG A 120 25.33 -20.61 15.62
CA ARG A 120 24.05 -21.29 15.88
C ARG A 120 23.05 -20.37 16.62
N TYR A 121 23.51 -19.58 17.58
CA TYR A 121 22.63 -18.65 18.29
C TYR A 121 22.32 -17.40 17.46
N LYS A 122 23.22 -16.91 16.60
CA LYS A 122 22.94 -15.87 15.60
C LYS A 122 21.81 -16.31 14.67
N TYR A 123 21.92 -17.51 14.11
CA TYR A 123 20.86 -18.07 13.26
C TYR A 123 19.50 -18.18 13.98
N LYS A 124 19.50 -18.62 15.25
CA LYS A 124 18.25 -18.67 16.04
C LYS A 124 17.67 -17.28 16.30
N ALA A 125 18.50 -16.27 16.49
CA ALA A 125 18.09 -14.89 16.67
C ALA A 125 17.46 -14.35 15.37
N GLU A 126 18.10 -14.54 14.24
CA GLU A 126 17.58 -14.14 12.93
C GLU A 126 16.23 -14.78 12.61
N ASN A 127 16.07 -16.07 12.87
CA ASN A 127 14.80 -16.76 12.67
C ASN A 127 13.69 -16.23 13.59
N ALA A 128 14.01 -15.84 14.81
CA ALA A 128 13.05 -15.19 15.70
C ALA A 128 12.62 -13.81 15.16
N ASN A 129 13.57 -13.06 14.60
CA ASN A 129 13.30 -11.76 14.00
C ASN A 129 12.45 -11.87 12.72
N ARG A 130 12.80 -12.79 11.81
CA ARG A 130 12.05 -13.00 10.55
C ARG A 130 10.56 -13.24 10.75
N LYS A 131 10.17 -13.91 11.84
CA LYS A 131 8.75 -14.16 12.15
C LYS A 131 7.97 -12.89 12.50
N TYR A 132 8.64 -11.91 13.08
CA TYR A 132 8.07 -10.59 13.33
C TYR A 132 8.03 -9.76 12.03
N THR A 133 9.18 -9.59 11.37
CA THR A 133 9.31 -8.72 10.20
C THR A 133 8.37 -9.12 9.08
N LYS A 134 8.22 -10.41 8.79
CA LYS A 134 7.32 -10.90 7.73
C LYS A 134 5.88 -10.40 7.86
N ASN A 135 5.33 -10.41 9.06
CA ASN A 135 3.95 -9.94 9.27
C ASN A 135 3.87 -8.41 9.28
N HIS A 136 4.88 -7.75 9.84
CA HIS A 136 4.97 -6.30 9.82
C HIS A 136 5.09 -5.77 8.40
N ASP A 137 5.97 -6.32 7.57
CA ASP A 137 6.16 -5.92 6.18
C ASP A 137 4.87 -6.10 5.37
N LYS A 138 4.14 -7.20 5.63
CA LYS A 138 2.85 -7.44 5.00
C LYS A 138 1.77 -6.45 5.45
N ALA A 139 1.77 -6.04 6.71
CA ALA A 139 0.90 -4.99 7.21
C ALA A 139 1.19 -3.65 6.51
N MET A 140 2.45 -3.28 6.40
CA MET A 140 2.87 -2.05 5.71
C MET A 140 2.50 -2.06 4.22
N GLU A 141 2.68 -3.20 3.53
CA GLU A 141 2.25 -3.35 2.13
C GLU A 141 0.74 -3.13 1.96
N LEU A 142 -0.06 -3.73 2.84
CA LEU A 142 -1.51 -3.59 2.81
C LEU A 142 -1.95 -2.16 3.16
N GLN A 143 -1.29 -1.51 4.10
CA GLN A 143 -1.54 -0.11 4.42
C GLN A 143 -1.27 0.78 3.20
N ALA A 144 -0.15 0.59 2.53
CA ALA A 144 0.18 1.33 1.31
C ALA A 144 -0.86 1.12 0.18
N LYS A 145 -1.44 -0.10 0.08
CA LYS A 145 -2.54 -0.37 -0.86
C LYS A 145 -3.82 0.38 -0.44
N SER A 146 -4.14 0.41 0.85
CA SER A 146 -5.26 1.18 1.38
C SER A 146 -5.11 2.66 1.04
N ASP A 147 -3.93 3.24 1.30
CA ASP A 147 -3.64 4.65 1.07
C ASP A 147 -3.76 5.02 -0.43
N LYS A 148 -3.26 4.15 -1.32
CA LYS A 148 -3.42 4.34 -2.77
C LYS A 148 -4.88 4.35 -3.20
N VAL A 149 -5.70 3.48 -2.65
CA VAL A 149 -7.14 3.43 -2.96
C VAL A 149 -7.85 4.66 -2.39
N THR A 150 -7.51 5.08 -1.19
CA THR A 150 -8.04 6.31 -0.56
C THR A 150 -7.70 7.55 -1.40
N LEU A 151 -6.48 7.65 -1.92
CA LEU A 151 -6.09 8.75 -2.83
C LEU A 151 -6.91 8.75 -4.13
N LYS A 152 -7.21 7.56 -4.69
CA LYS A 152 -8.11 7.47 -5.86
C LYS A 152 -9.52 7.93 -5.51
N ALA A 153 -10.05 7.53 -4.36
CA ALA A 153 -11.36 7.97 -3.88
C ALA A 153 -11.42 9.49 -3.68
N GLN A 154 -10.37 10.09 -3.10
CA GLN A 154 -10.27 11.54 -2.94
C GLN A 154 -10.23 12.30 -4.28
N LYS A 155 -9.45 11.79 -5.26
CA LYS A 155 -9.42 12.37 -6.61
C LYS A 155 -10.78 12.30 -7.29
N LEU A 156 -11.48 11.17 -7.17
CA LEU A 156 -12.82 11.00 -7.71
C LEU A 156 -13.80 11.96 -7.02
N ALA A 157 -13.79 12.04 -5.69
CA ALA A 157 -14.64 12.96 -4.94
C ALA A 157 -14.42 14.43 -5.34
N LYS A 158 -13.16 14.85 -5.51
CA LYS A 158 -12.82 16.22 -5.99
C LYS A 158 -13.36 16.48 -7.39
N LYS A 159 -13.27 15.50 -8.32
CA LYS A 159 -13.86 15.62 -9.67
C LYS A 159 -15.39 15.77 -9.60
N MET A 160 -16.02 14.99 -8.71
CA MET A 160 -17.48 15.03 -8.52
C MET A 160 -17.95 16.41 -8.02
N VAL A 161 -17.24 17.02 -7.08
CA VAL A 161 -17.58 18.36 -6.55
C VAL A 161 -17.47 19.41 -7.64
N LYS A 162 -16.40 19.43 -8.42
CA LYS A 162 -16.28 20.35 -9.57
C LYS A 162 -17.42 20.18 -10.58
N GLY A 163 -17.97 18.97 -10.74
CA GLY A 163 -19.13 18.70 -11.58
C GLY A 163 -20.48 19.09 -10.96
N ILE A 164 -20.52 19.25 -9.63
CA ILE A 164 -21.75 19.51 -8.85
C ILE A 164 -21.88 20.98 -8.46
N GLU A 165 -20.84 21.81 -8.60
CA GLU A 165 -20.85 23.24 -8.20
C GLU A 165 -22.05 24.02 -8.79
N ASN A 166 -22.74 23.48 -9.78
CA ASN A 166 -23.96 24.04 -10.37
C ASN A 166 -25.26 23.29 -10.00
N GLN A 167 -25.22 22.26 -9.15
CA GLN A 167 -26.42 21.55 -8.67
C GLN A 167 -26.48 21.59 -7.14
N LYS A 168 -27.65 22.03 -6.63
CA LYS A 168 -27.89 22.11 -5.18
C LYS A 168 -27.62 20.77 -4.53
N LEU A 169 -26.72 20.74 -3.55
CA LEU A 169 -26.39 19.60 -2.67
C LEU A 169 -27.64 18.93 -2.03
N THR A 170 -28.80 19.56 -2.14
CA THR A 170 -30.08 19.08 -1.66
C THR A 170 -30.60 17.82 -2.35
N GLU A 171 -30.11 17.49 -3.56
CA GLU A 171 -30.55 16.30 -4.32
C GLU A 171 -29.81 15.02 -3.93
N LEU A 172 -28.79 15.10 -3.08
CA LEU A 172 -28.05 13.94 -2.63
C LEU A 172 -28.76 13.24 -1.47
N ASN A 173 -28.85 11.92 -1.50
CA ASN A 173 -29.34 11.18 -0.36
C ASN A 173 -28.37 11.26 0.84
N LYS A 174 -28.84 10.89 2.04
CA LYS A 174 -28.08 11.01 3.29
C LYS A 174 -26.74 10.28 3.26
N GLU A 175 -26.67 9.10 2.63
CA GLU A 175 -25.46 8.28 2.52
C GLU A 175 -24.44 8.90 1.58
N GLN A 176 -24.89 9.42 0.44
CA GLN A 176 -24.05 10.13 -0.52
C GLN A 176 -23.42 11.38 0.08
N ARG A 177 -24.19 12.14 0.88
CA ARG A 177 -23.67 13.30 1.63
C ARG A 177 -22.63 12.90 2.66
N ALA A 178 -22.87 11.82 3.42
CA ALA A 178 -21.91 11.33 4.41
C ALA A 178 -20.60 10.90 3.76
N LEU A 179 -20.68 10.21 2.61
CA LEU A 179 -19.51 9.76 1.87
C LEU A 179 -18.73 10.94 1.27
N ALA A 180 -19.42 11.93 0.70
CA ALA A 180 -18.81 13.14 0.19
C ALA A 180 -18.11 13.93 1.30
N LYS A 181 -18.74 14.11 2.44
CA LYS A 181 -18.13 14.77 3.62
C LYS A 181 -16.86 14.08 4.09
N LYS A 182 -16.86 12.72 4.15
CA LYS A 182 -15.68 11.93 4.55
C LYS A 182 -14.45 12.25 3.70
N TYR A 183 -14.62 12.38 2.38
CA TYR A 183 -13.48 12.57 1.46
C TYR A 183 -13.15 14.04 1.15
N LEU A 184 -14.04 14.95 1.42
CA LEU A 184 -13.86 16.37 1.10
C LEU A 184 -13.50 17.19 2.32
N GLY A 185 -13.60 16.63 3.53
CA GLY A 185 -13.33 17.35 4.77
C GLY A 185 -14.37 18.45 5.07
N MET A 186 -15.59 18.29 4.53
CA MET A 186 -16.69 19.25 4.72
C MET A 186 -17.57 18.84 5.90
#